data_fe04f726bef5089a0fbb26a6c11b339f
#
_entry.id   fe04f726bef5089a0fbb26a6c11b339f
#
_cell.length_a   1.000
_cell.length_b   1.000
_cell.length_c   1.000
_cell.angle_alpha   90.00
_cell.angle_beta   90.00
_cell.angle_gamma   90.00
#
_symmetry.space_group_name_H-M   'P 1'
#
loop_
_entity.id
_entity.type
_entity.pdbx_description
1 polymer ?
#
loop_
_entity_poly.entity_id
_entity_poly.type
_entity_poly.pdbx_seq_one_letter_code
_entity_poly.pdbx_strand_id
1 'polypeptide(L)'
;IVGGTIPREFIPAVDKGVQEQMEAGVIAGYPLIDVKVTLYDGSFHDVDSSEIAFKVAASQALKDGAMRAKPVLLEPIMKLEVVTPEEYMGDVVGDLNRRRGIVQGMNDIPSGKALNGEVPLAEMFGYATDLRSATQGRATFTMEPLKYAEVPNNVAESIINKSSVSYTHLRAHETSFH
;
A
#
# COMPACT_ATOMS: atom_id res chain seq x y z
N ILE A 1 -22.50 -18.96 -9.62
CA ILE A 1 -23.74 -18.27 -10.03
C ILE A 1 -24.87 -19.26 -9.87
N VAL A 2 -25.78 -18.96 -8.98
CA VAL A 2 -27.01 -19.75 -8.79
C VAL A 2 -28.10 -19.04 -9.58
N GLY A 3 -28.73 -19.74 -10.53
CA GLY A 3 -29.94 -19.26 -11.21
C GLY A 3 -29.81 -18.75 -12.63
N GLY A 4 -28.62 -18.65 -13.22
CA GLY A 4 -28.47 -18.38 -14.66
C GLY A 4 -28.94 -17.00 -15.16
N THR A 5 -29.09 -16.02 -14.28
CA THR A 5 -29.53 -14.66 -14.63
C THR A 5 -28.55 -13.94 -15.53
N ILE A 6 -27.25 -14.22 -15.38
CA ILE A 6 -26.19 -13.70 -16.25
C ILE A 6 -25.75 -14.80 -17.22
N PRO A 7 -25.79 -14.57 -18.55
CA PRO A 7 -25.28 -15.51 -19.52
C PRO A 7 -23.80 -15.82 -19.25
N ARG A 8 -23.44 -17.10 -19.39
CA ARG A 8 -22.07 -17.57 -19.08
C ARG A 8 -21.00 -16.89 -19.91
N GLU A 9 -21.31 -16.46 -21.11
CA GLU A 9 -20.41 -15.76 -22.03
C GLU A 9 -19.90 -14.41 -21.46
N PHE A 10 -20.67 -13.76 -20.56
CA PHE A 10 -20.31 -12.48 -19.96
C PHE A 10 -19.54 -12.59 -18.63
N ILE A 11 -19.43 -13.79 -18.06
CA ILE A 11 -18.68 -14.00 -16.80
C ILE A 11 -17.21 -13.59 -16.93
N PRO A 12 -16.48 -13.91 -18.03
CA PRO A 12 -15.11 -13.43 -18.21
C PRO A 12 -15.00 -11.90 -18.25
N ALA A 13 -15.99 -11.21 -18.81
CA ALA A 13 -16.03 -9.74 -18.82
C ALA A 13 -16.19 -9.16 -17.41
N VAL A 14 -17.03 -9.77 -16.57
CA VAL A 14 -17.17 -9.41 -15.16
C VAL A 14 -15.85 -9.59 -14.41
N ASP A 15 -15.20 -10.73 -14.58
CA ASP A 15 -13.90 -11.02 -13.96
C ASP A 15 -12.85 -9.98 -14.37
N LYS A 16 -12.76 -9.67 -15.66
CA LYS A 16 -11.85 -8.66 -16.17
C LYS A 16 -12.11 -7.27 -15.58
N GLY A 17 -13.37 -6.87 -15.47
CA GLY A 17 -13.75 -5.58 -14.83
C GLY A 17 -13.35 -5.52 -13.37
N VAL A 18 -13.53 -6.61 -12.62
CA VAL A 18 -13.08 -6.73 -11.23
C VAL A 18 -11.56 -6.62 -11.13
N GLN A 19 -10.82 -7.38 -11.95
CA GLN A 19 -9.36 -7.37 -11.95
C GLN A 19 -8.80 -5.96 -12.24
N GLU A 20 -9.30 -5.30 -13.27
CA GLU A 20 -8.87 -3.94 -13.62
C GLU A 20 -9.15 -2.93 -12.51
N GLN A 21 -10.31 -3.04 -11.84
CA GLN A 21 -10.63 -2.15 -10.71
C GLN A 21 -9.77 -2.44 -9.49
N MET A 22 -9.43 -3.69 -9.23
CA MET A 22 -8.51 -4.05 -8.14
C MET A 22 -7.11 -3.48 -8.37
N GLU A 23 -6.61 -3.51 -9.60
CA GLU A 23 -5.32 -2.91 -9.96
C GLU A 23 -5.34 -1.38 -9.85
N ALA A 24 -6.42 -0.74 -10.28
CA ALA A 24 -6.57 0.71 -10.19
C ALA A 24 -6.76 1.18 -8.74
N GLY A 25 -7.35 0.35 -7.90
CA GLY A 25 -7.68 0.68 -6.52
C GLY A 25 -8.81 1.70 -6.39
N VAL A 26 -9.08 2.11 -5.16
CA VAL A 26 -10.12 3.09 -4.82
C VAL A 26 -9.59 4.27 -4.00
N ILE A 27 -8.38 4.16 -3.47
CA ILE A 27 -7.68 5.22 -2.74
C ILE A 27 -6.31 5.44 -3.36
N ALA A 28 -6.02 6.68 -3.77
CA ALA A 28 -4.71 7.15 -4.21
C ALA A 28 -4.08 6.32 -5.35
N GLY A 29 -4.85 5.51 -6.07
CA GLY A 29 -4.38 4.68 -7.19
C GLY A 29 -3.59 3.43 -6.77
N TYR A 30 -3.57 3.07 -5.50
CA TYR A 30 -2.94 1.85 -5.02
C TYR A 30 -3.86 0.64 -5.18
N PRO A 31 -3.33 -0.53 -5.61
CA PRO A 31 -4.13 -1.73 -5.81
C PRO A 31 -4.86 -2.17 -4.53
N LEU A 32 -6.08 -2.71 -4.71
CA LEU A 32 -6.77 -3.44 -3.66
C LEU A 32 -6.16 -4.83 -3.48
N ILE A 33 -5.92 -5.24 -2.24
CA ILE A 33 -5.41 -6.57 -1.90
C ILE A 33 -6.30 -7.22 -0.84
N ASP A 34 -6.17 -8.54 -0.70
CA ASP A 34 -6.89 -9.36 0.29
C ASP A 34 -8.43 -9.25 0.19
N VAL A 35 -8.93 -9.15 -1.04
CA VAL A 35 -10.36 -9.05 -1.35
C VAL A 35 -10.83 -10.30 -2.07
N LYS A 36 -11.94 -10.87 -1.60
CA LYS A 36 -12.67 -11.92 -2.30
C LYS A 36 -13.94 -11.34 -2.91
N VAL A 37 -14.05 -11.44 -4.22
CA VAL A 37 -15.25 -11.00 -4.96
C VAL A 37 -16.04 -12.23 -5.41
N THR A 38 -17.35 -12.21 -5.16
CA THR A 38 -18.25 -13.28 -5.58
C THR A 38 -19.37 -12.71 -6.42
N LEU A 39 -19.44 -13.12 -7.68
CA LEU A 39 -20.57 -12.83 -8.54
C LEU A 39 -21.71 -13.80 -8.20
N TYR A 40 -22.80 -13.31 -7.62
CA TYR A 40 -23.91 -14.15 -7.21
C TYR A 40 -25.24 -13.80 -7.93
N ASP A 41 -25.38 -12.57 -8.42
CA ASP A 41 -26.58 -12.10 -9.10
C ASP A 41 -26.28 -10.97 -10.09
N GLY A 42 -27.22 -10.68 -10.96
CA GLY A 42 -27.17 -9.59 -11.92
C GLY A 42 -28.42 -9.56 -12.80
N SER A 43 -28.50 -8.58 -13.67
CA SER A 43 -29.56 -8.47 -14.68
C SER A 43 -29.00 -8.53 -16.09
N PHE A 44 -29.81 -9.02 -17.01
CA PHE A 44 -29.49 -9.14 -18.43
C PHE A 44 -30.65 -8.65 -19.29
N HIS A 45 -30.33 -7.83 -20.29
CA HIS A 45 -31.31 -7.34 -21.27
C HIS A 45 -30.71 -7.46 -22.67
N ASP A 46 -31.41 -8.07 -23.60
CA ASP A 46 -30.90 -8.35 -24.95
C ASP A 46 -30.41 -7.13 -25.72
N VAL A 47 -30.97 -5.95 -25.44
CA VAL A 47 -30.66 -4.69 -26.13
C VAL A 47 -29.47 -3.95 -25.51
N ASP A 48 -29.36 -3.97 -24.16
CA ASP A 48 -28.42 -3.12 -23.42
C ASP A 48 -27.22 -3.89 -22.86
N SER A 49 -27.23 -5.21 -22.97
CA SER A 49 -26.18 -6.06 -22.42
C SER A 49 -25.11 -6.34 -23.46
N SER A 50 -23.87 -6.08 -23.09
CA SER A 50 -22.68 -6.35 -23.88
C SER A 50 -21.52 -6.74 -22.99
N GLU A 51 -20.45 -7.26 -23.55
CA GLU A 51 -19.22 -7.57 -22.82
C GLU A 51 -18.66 -6.31 -22.11
N ILE A 52 -18.64 -5.18 -22.81
CA ILE A 52 -18.19 -3.89 -22.24
C ILE A 52 -19.10 -3.44 -21.12
N ALA A 53 -20.42 -3.56 -21.26
CA ALA A 53 -21.38 -3.17 -20.23
C ALA A 53 -21.19 -3.98 -18.94
N PHE A 54 -20.99 -5.29 -19.04
CA PHE A 54 -20.72 -6.15 -17.89
C PHE A 54 -19.37 -5.83 -17.23
N LYS A 55 -18.34 -5.57 -18.01
CA LYS A 55 -17.03 -5.16 -17.51
C LYS A 55 -17.12 -3.86 -16.71
N VAL A 56 -17.76 -2.83 -17.26
CA VAL A 56 -17.93 -1.53 -16.60
C VAL A 56 -18.80 -1.66 -15.35
N ALA A 57 -19.90 -2.40 -15.42
CA ALA A 57 -20.78 -2.62 -14.28
C ALA A 57 -20.07 -3.32 -13.12
N ALA A 58 -19.28 -4.34 -13.41
CA ALA A 58 -18.48 -5.06 -12.41
C ALA A 58 -17.41 -4.15 -11.77
N SER A 59 -16.73 -3.37 -12.58
CA SER A 59 -15.73 -2.39 -12.09
C SER A 59 -16.37 -1.37 -11.14
N GLN A 60 -17.50 -0.79 -11.51
CA GLN A 60 -18.22 0.18 -10.68
C GLN A 60 -18.80 -0.45 -9.41
N ALA A 61 -19.34 -1.65 -9.49
CA ALA A 61 -19.86 -2.37 -8.33
C ALA A 61 -18.76 -2.63 -7.28
N LEU A 62 -17.59 -3.07 -7.74
CA LEU A 62 -16.44 -3.26 -6.85
C LEU A 62 -15.99 -1.94 -6.22
N LYS A 63 -15.90 -0.88 -7.00
CA LYS A 63 -15.51 0.46 -6.51
C LYS A 63 -16.47 0.96 -5.44
N ASP A 64 -17.77 0.89 -5.68
CA ASP A 64 -18.79 1.31 -4.73
C ASP A 64 -18.76 0.47 -3.45
N GLY A 65 -18.66 -0.84 -3.58
CA GLY A 65 -18.57 -1.76 -2.45
C GLY A 65 -17.33 -1.52 -1.60
N ALA A 66 -16.17 -1.35 -2.25
CA ALA A 66 -14.91 -1.07 -1.56
C ALA A 66 -14.96 0.28 -0.81
N MET A 67 -15.51 1.32 -1.42
CA MET A 67 -15.63 2.64 -0.77
C MET A 67 -16.55 2.59 0.46
N ARG A 68 -17.64 1.84 0.41
CA ARG A 68 -18.54 1.65 1.56
C ARG A 68 -17.93 0.81 2.68
N ALA A 69 -17.01 -0.08 2.33
CA ALA A 69 -16.28 -0.91 3.28
C ALA A 69 -15.18 -0.16 4.06
N LYS A 70 -15.03 1.14 3.85
CA LYS A 70 -14.02 2.00 4.50
C LYS A 70 -12.60 1.47 4.23
N PRO A 71 -12.12 1.60 3.01
CA PRO A 71 -10.80 1.12 2.64
C PRO A 71 -9.72 1.92 3.36
N VAL A 72 -8.61 1.25 3.67
CA VAL A 72 -7.44 1.85 4.33
C VAL A 72 -6.20 1.68 3.46
N LEU A 73 -5.26 2.60 3.58
CA LEU A 73 -3.94 2.44 2.97
C LEU A 73 -3.09 1.52 3.84
N LEU A 74 -2.38 0.61 3.19
CA LEU A 74 -1.37 -0.23 3.81
C LEU A 74 0.01 0.21 3.37
N GLU A 75 0.98 0.09 4.27
CA GLU A 75 2.39 0.31 3.98
C GLU A 75 3.23 -0.91 4.36
N PRO A 76 4.31 -1.21 3.62
CA PRO A 76 5.22 -2.27 3.99
C PRO A 76 6.01 -1.89 5.25
N ILE A 77 6.02 -2.80 6.22
CA ILE A 77 6.80 -2.71 7.44
C ILE A 77 7.99 -3.67 7.31
N MET A 78 9.16 -3.16 7.60
CA MET A 78 10.39 -3.90 7.55
C MET A 78 10.83 -4.31 8.95
N LYS A 79 11.35 -5.53 9.06
CA LYS A 79 12.11 -5.97 10.22
C LYS A 79 13.52 -5.43 10.09
N LEU A 80 13.96 -4.66 11.05
CA LEU A 80 15.26 -4.03 11.12
C LEU A 80 16.08 -4.64 12.25
N GLU A 81 17.33 -4.98 11.95
CA GLU A 81 18.34 -5.29 12.96
C GLU A 81 19.51 -4.34 12.78
N VAL A 82 19.92 -3.67 13.86
CA VAL A 82 21.09 -2.78 13.87
C VAL A 82 22.08 -3.29 14.90
N VAL A 83 23.32 -3.46 14.47
CA VAL A 83 24.45 -3.80 15.33
C VAL A 83 25.35 -2.57 15.46
N THR A 84 25.54 -2.09 16.68
CA THR A 84 26.30 -0.88 16.95
C THR A 84 27.05 -0.97 18.29
N PRO A 85 28.19 -0.27 18.45
CA PRO A 85 28.75 -0.03 19.76
C PRO A 85 27.75 0.65 20.70
N GLU A 86 27.81 0.33 21.98
CA GLU A 86 26.84 0.82 22.98
C GLU A 86 26.77 2.36 23.03
N GLU A 87 27.88 3.04 22.85
CA GLU A 87 27.96 4.51 22.88
C GLU A 87 27.07 5.22 21.86
N TYR A 88 26.73 4.55 20.73
CA TYR A 88 25.87 5.11 19.68
C TYR A 88 24.40 4.66 19.76
N MET A 89 24.07 3.79 20.69
CA MET A 89 22.71 3.20 20.76
C MET A 89 21.63 4.26 20.94
N GLY A 90 21.89 5.28 21.74
CA GLY A 90 20.96 6.39 21.95
C GLY A 90 20.61 7.14 20.65
N ASP A 91 21.60 7.41 19.83
CA ASP A 91 21.42 8.08 18.54
C ASP A 91 20.67 7.18 17.54
N VAL A 92 20.97 5.88 17.54
CA VAL A 92 20.28 4.88 16.69
C VAL A 92 18.81 4.79 17.07
N VAL A 93 18.48 4.70 18.35
CA VAL A 93 17.09 4.66 18.83
C VAL A 93 16.36 5.97 18.51
N GLY A 94 17.01 7.11 18.74
CA GLY A 94 16.44 8.42 18.43
C GLY A 94 16.10 8.58 16.94
N ASP A 95 16.99 8.15 16.06
CA ASP A 95 16.75 8.18 14.62
C ASP A 95 15.61 7.23 14.21
N LEU A 96 15.58 6.01 14.76
CA LEU A 96 14.51 5.05 14.50
C LEU A 96 13.14 5.59 14.94
N ASN A 97 13.05 6.25 16.07
CA ASN A 97 11.82 6.89 16.54
C ASN A 97 11.35 8.01 15.60
N ARG A 98 12.25 8.81 15.06
CA ARG A 98 11.92 9.83 14.03
C ARG A 98 11.37 9.21 12.75
N ARG A 99 11.79 7.98 12.42
CA ARG A 99 11.35 7.20 11.26
C ARG A 99 10.08 6.37 11.53
N ARG A 100 9.34 6.66 12.56
CA ARG A 100 8.16 5.90 13.01
C ARG A 100 8.47 4.42 13.32
N GLY A 101 9.72 4.13 13.64
CA GLY A 101 10.14 2.79 14.01
C GLY A 101 9.75 2.44 15.44
N ILE A 102 9.55 1.15 15.68
CA ILE A 102 9.23 0.59 17.00
C ILE A 102 10.33 -0.38 17.38
N VAL A 103 11.01 -0.09 18.48
CA VAL A 103 12.03 -0.98 19.04
C VAL A 103 11.33 -2.18 19.68
N GLN A 104 11.67 -3.39 19.22
CA GLN A 104 11.15 -4.65 19.75
C GLN A 104 12.02 -5.24 20.85
N GLY A 105 13.33 -5.01 20.78
CA GLY A 105 14.28 -5.52 21.76
C GLY A 105 15.71 -5.06 21.51
N MET A 106 16.51 -5.17 22.54
CA MET A 106 17.95 -4.92 22.50
C MET A 106 18.67 -6.05 23.24
N ASN A 107 19.75 -6.53 22.66
CA ASN A 107 20.55 -7.60 23.22
C ASN A 107 22.04 -7.18 23.24
N ASP A 108 22.73 -7.57 24.30
CA ASP A 108 24.17 -7.42 24.37
C ASP A 108 24.86 -8.52 23.55
N ILE A 109 25.83 -8.13 22.75
CA ILE A 109 26.64 -9.00 21.91
C ILE A 109 28.12 -8.66 22.11
N PRO A 110 29.07 -9.55 21.78
CA PRO A 110 30.49 -9.29 21.98
C PRO A 110 31.03 -8.04 21.31
N SER A 111 30.40 -7.61 20.20
CA SER A 111 30.80 -6.42 19.43
C SER A 111 30.03 -5.14 19.81
N GLY A 112 29.17 -5.17 20.83
CA GLY A 112 28.35 -4.03 21.26
C GLY A 112 26.91 -4.43 21.57
N LYS A 113 25.94 -3.80 20.92
CA LYS A 113 24.52 -4.10 21.08
C LYS A 113 23.85 -4.36 19.74
N ALA A 114 22.92 -5.31 19.72
CA ALA A 114 22.01 -5.57 18.62
C ALA A 114 20.61 -5.05 18.97
N LEU A 115 20.07 -4.15 18.17
CA LEU A 115 18.73 -3.63 18.27
C LEU A 115 17.86 -4.29 17.21
N ASN A 116 16.70 -4.79 17.63
CA ASN A 116 15.67 -5.30 16.74
C ASN A 116 14.46 -4.37 16.77
N GLY A 117 13.93 -4.04 15.60
CA GLY A 117 12.79 -3.15 15.49
C GLY A 117 11.98 -3.39 14.23
N GLU A 118 10.83 -2.74 14.18
CA GLU A 118 9.97 -2.66 13.02
C GLU A 118 9.91 -1.22 12.53
N VAL A 119 10.01 -1.00 11.22
CA VAL A 119 10.04 0.34 10.65
C VAL A 119 9.34 0.36 9.29
N PRO A 120 8.55 1.41 8.98
CA PRO A 120 7.97 1.56 7.65
C PRO A 120 9.06 1.75 6.58
N LEU A 121 8.95 1.01 5.48
CA LEU A 121 9.90 1.13 4.37
C LEU A 121 9.97 2.57 3.82
N ALA A 122 8.84 3.27 3.79
CA ALA A 122 8.77 4.66 3.31
C ALA A 122 9.68 5.64 4.08
N GLU A 123 10.01 5.33 5.34
CA GLU A 123 10.85 6.15 6.21
C GLU A 123 12.34 5.77 6.14
N MET A 124 12.69 4.74 5.37
CA MET A 124 14.06 4.19 5.34
C MET A 124 14.96 4.75 4.25
N PHE A 125 14.47 5.70 3.46
CA PHE A 125 15.30 6.39 2.48
C PHE A 125 16.46 7.12 3.15
N GLY A 126 17.67 6.89 2.65
CA GLY A 126 18.89 7.50 3.19
C GLY A 126 19.37 6.92 4.53
N TYR A 127 18.73 5.86 5.04
CA TYR A 127 19.09 5.29 6.35
C TYR A 127 20.56 4.84 6.45
N ALA A 128 21.09 4.19 5.42
CA ALA A 128 22.47 3.75 5.40
C ALA A 128 23.47 4.91 5.61
N THR A 129 23.20 6.04 4.99
CA THR A 129 24.03 7.25 5.11
C THR A 129 23.88 7.88 6.51
N ASP A 130 22.66 8.00 7.00
CA ASP A 130 22.39 8.58 8.32
C ASP A 130 22.97 7.70 9.44
N LEU A 131 22.82 6.39 9.35
CA LEU A 131 23.40 5.46 10.31
C LEU A 131 24.93 5.54 10.33
N ARG A 132 25.54 5.60 9.15
CA ARG A 132 27.01 5.73 9.03
C ARG A 132 27.50 7.03 9.65
N SER A 133 26.81 8.15 9.40
CA SER A 133 27.14 9.45 9.98
C SER A 133 26.98 9.47 11.48
N ALA A 134 25.89 8.91 11.99
CA ALA A 134 25.59 8.89 13.44
C ALA A 134 26.54 7.98 14.23
N THR A 135 27.12 6.97 13.61
CA THR A 135 27.95 5.94 14.28
C THR A 135 29.40 5.93 13.82
N GLN A 136 29.83 6.94 13.08
CA GLN A 136 31.18 7.02 12.51
C GLN A 136 31.57 5.78 11.68
N GLY A 137 30.60 5.20 10.98
CA GLY A 137 30.77 4.00 10.17
C GLY A 137 30.90 2.70 10.96
N ARG A 138 30.66 2.70 12.27
CA ARG A 138 30.84 1.54 13.15
C ARG A 138 29.59 0.66 13.32
N ALA A 139 28.44 1.11 12.85
CA ALA A 139 27.21 0.32 12.87
C ALA A 139 26.95 -0.36 11.53
N THR A 140 26.29 -1.50 11.61
CA THR A 140 25.77 -2.24 10.46
C THR A 140 24.28 -2.50 10.68
N PHE A 141 23.54 -2.69 9.59
CA PHE A 141 22.12 -3.06 9.69
C PHE A 141 21.72 -4.08 8.63
N THR A 142 20.69 -4.83 8.94
CA THR A 142 19.97 -5.69 8.00
C THR A 142 18.49 -5.33 8.03
N MET A 143 17.84 -5.44 6.90
CA MET A 143 16.42 -5.09 6.75
C MET A 143 15.73 -6.12 5.87
N GLU A 144 14.62 -6.67 6.35
CA GLU A 144 13.82 -7.69 5.68
C GLU A 144 12.34 -7.30 5.66
N PRO A 145 11.60 -7.60 4.58
CA PRO A 145 10.15 -7.43 4.58
C PRO A 145 9.51 -8.27 5.68
N LEU A 146 8.59 -7.68 6.45
CA LEU A 146 7.90 -8.36 7.54
C LEU A 146 6.41 -8.52 7.28
N LYS A 147 5.71 -7.41 7.05
CA LYS A 147 4.25 -7.38 6.91
C LYS A 147 3.80 -6.08 6.24
N TYR A 148 2.52 -6.03 5.88
CA TYR A 148 1.82 -4.77 5.63
C TYR A 148 1.06 -4.34 6.88
N ALA A 149 1.02 -3.05 7.15
CA ALA A 149 0.26 -2.48 8.24
C ALA A 149 -0.46 -1.21 7.79
N GLU A 150 -1.54 -0.86 8.48
CA GLU A 150 -2.31 0.33 8.20
C GLU A 150 -1.47 1.60 8.40
N VAL A 151 -1.52 2.49 7.41
CA VAL A 151 -0.86 3.79 7.46
C VAL A 151 -1.59 4.69 8.46
N PRO A 152 -0.88 5.38 9.39
CA PRO A 152 -1.51 6.35 10.27
C PRO A 152 -2.28 7.43 9.51
N ASN A 153 -3.42 7.89 10.07
CA ASN A 153 -4.33 8.81 9.37
C ASN A 153 -3.65 10.07 8.83
N ASN A 154 -2.79 10.70 9.61
CA ASN A 154 -2.07 11.91 9.19
C ASN A 154 -1.14 11.66 7.97
N VAL A 155 -0.51 10.50 7.92
CA VAL A 155 0.34 10.09 6.79
C VAL A 155 -0.52 9.71 5.58
N ALA A 156 -1.62 8.98 5.80
CA ALA A 156 -2.57 8.59 4.77
C ALA A 156 -3.18 9.82 4.08
N GLU A 157 -3.62 10.83 4.83
CA GLU A 157 -4.14 12.10 4.28
C GLU A 157 -3.11 12.81 3.39
N SER A 158 -1.84 12.83 3.80
CA SER A 158 -0.76 13.41 3.00
C SER A 158 -0.57 12.68 1.66
N ILE A 159 -0.66 11.35 1.65
CA ILE A 159 -0.54 10.53 0.44
C ILE A 159 -1.73 10.77 -0.49
N ILE A 160 -2.95 10.76 0.04
CA ILE A 160 -4.18 10.97 -0.72
C ILE A 160 -4.19 12.38 -1.36
N ASN A 161 -3.82 13.40 -0.61
CA ASN A 161 -3.77 14.78 -1.10
C ASN A 161 -2.73 14.96 -2.22
N LYS A 162 -1.56 14.34 -2.10
CA LYS A 162 -0.53 14.38 -3.16
C LYS A 162 -1.01 13.71 -4.44
N SER A 163 -1.71 12.59 -4.34
CA SER A 163 -2.24 11.90 -5.51
C SER A 163 -3.34 12.71 -6.21
N SER A 164 -4.23 13.37 -5.46
CA SER A 164 -5.28 14.23 -6.02
C SER A 164 -4.72 15.45 -6.77
N VAL A 165 -3.64 16.04 -6.29
CA VAL A 165 -2.94 17.16 -6.97
C VAL A 165 -2.29 16.70 -8.27
N SER A 166 -1.71 15.50 -8.32
CA SER A 166 -1.16 14.94 -9.57
C SER A 166 -2.22 14.74 -10.65
N TYR A 167 -3.43 14.31 -10.29
CA TYR A 167 -4.54 14.16 -11.23
C TYR A 167 -5.05 15.50 -11.79
N THR A 168 -5.05 16.55 -11.00
CA THR A 168 -5.45 17.89 -11.46
C THR A 168 -4.44 18.49 -12.43
N HIS A 169 -3.16 18.26 -12.24
CA HIS A 169 -2.13 18.73 -13.17
C HIS A 169 -2.15 18.00 -14.53
N LEU A 170 -2.42 16.68 -14.54
CA LEU A 170 -2.57 15.92 -15.78
C LEU A 170 -3.79 16.38 -16.58
N ARG A 171 -4.94 16.63 -15.95
CA ARG A 171 -6.13 17.18 -16.61
C ARG A 171 -5.93 18.60 -17.16
N ALA A 172 -5.17 19.46 -16.48
CA ALA A 172 -4.88 20.80 -16.94
C ALA A 172 -3.99 20.80 -18.20
N HIS A 173 -3.13 19.81 -18.38
CA HIS A 173 -2.34 19.65 -19.61
C HIS A 173 -3.14 19.11 -20.79
N GLU A 174 -4.14 18.27 -20.57
CA GLU A 174 -5.00 17.74 -21.64
C GLU A 174 -5.99 18.77 -22.21
N THR A 175 -6.36 19.77 -21.44
CA THR A 175 -7.28 20.84 -21.89
C THR A 175 -6.58 22.03 -22.58
N SER A 176 -5.25 22.01 -22.70
CA SER A 176 -4.48 23.08 -23.31
C SER A 176 -4.17 22.90 -24.82
N PHE A 177 -4.72 21.88 -25.46
CA PHE A 177 -4.59 21.61 -26.88
C PHE A 177 -5.95 21.69 -27.59
N HIS A 178 -6.54 22.90 -27.62
CA HIS A 178 -7.55 23.26 -28.62
C HIS A 178 -7.37 24.73 -29.01
#